data_dc7f97c6bdd4fcaf80810cfd6b37b0d2
#
_entry.id   dc7f97c6bdd4fcaf80810cfd6b37b0d2
#
_cell.length_a   1.000
_cell.length_b   1.000
_cell.length_c   1.000
_cell.angle_alpha   90.00
_cell.angle_beta   90.00
_cell.angle_gamma   90.00
#
_symmetry.space_group_name_H-M   'P 1'
#
loop_
_entity.id
_entity.type
_entity.pdbx_description
1 polymer ?
#
loop_
_entity_poly.entity_id
_entity_poly.type
_entity_poly.pdbx_seq_one_letter_code
_entity_poly.pdbx_strand_id
1 'polypeptide(L)'
;MKNDDSSTVLSTEHKAMQEDLARATRAGGETEKAAWQVTRVLFPHVYREEEFAMPPLLLLPRLARGEVTPDMESILTKTEIMKAELPRMLAEHKAIVTALRKLLQAATAEGHAGFASFAQKLIQHAQMEEEILYPASILVGEYLKLKLGKT
;
A
#
# COMPACT_ATOMS: atom_id res chain seq x y z
N MET A 1 4.87 -9.57 27.22
CA MET A 1 4.83 -8.50 26.22
C MET A 1 5.31 -9.05 24.89
N LYS A 2 4.37 -9.38 24.02
CA LYS A 2 4.73 -9.72 22.66
C LYS A 2 5.19 -8.42 22.02
N ASN A 3 6.46 -8.31 21.72
CA ASN A 3 6.91 -7.36 20.72
C ASN A 3 6.13 -7.71 19.48
N ASP A 4 5.13 -6.91 19.19
CA ASP A 4 4.46 -6.93 17.91
C ASP A 4 5.47 -6.40 16.90
N ASP A 5 6.40 -7.27 16.54
CA ASP A 5 7.30 -7.01 15.42
C ASP A 5 6.51 -7.23 14.14
N SER A 6 5.44 -6.45 14.01
CA SER A 6 4.60 -6.39 12.82
C SER A 6 5.26 -5.56 11.73
N SER A 7 6.58 -5.32 11.82
CA SER A 7 7.34 -4.76 10.73
C SER A 7 7.48 -5.80 9.63
N THR A 8 6.40 -5.93 8.85
CA THR A 8 6.44 -6.71 7.64
C THR A 8 7.26 -5.99 6.59
N VAL A 9 7.70 -6.74 5.57
CA VAL A 9 8.35 -6.15 4.40
C VAL A 9 7.53 -4.99 3.83
N LEU A 10 6.19 -5.14 3.77
CA LEU A 10 5.29 -4.12 3.24
C LEU A 10 5.31 -2.84 4.08
N SER A 11 5.25 -2.97 5.41
CA SER A 11 5.30 -1.85 6.34
C SER A 11 6.64 -1.11 6.25
N THR A 12 7.74 -1.85 6.15
CA THR A 12 9.09 -1.32 5.99
C THR A 12 9.24 -0.57 4.65
N GLU A 13 8.67 -1.12 3.58
CA GLU A 13 8.67 -0.46 2.26
C GLU A 13 7.89 0.86 2.29
N HIS A 14 6.71 0.89 2.91
CA HIS A 14 5.91 2.11 3.05
C HIS A 14 6.68 3.19 3.81
N LYS A 15 7.36 2.82 4.88
CA LYS A 15 8.17 3.76 5.67
C LYS A 15 9.32 4.33 4.85
N ALA A 16 10.04 3.48 4.12
CA ALA A 16 11.14 3.91 3.26
C ALA A 16 10.65 4.86 2.16
N MET A 17 9.51 4.58 1.55
CA MET A 17 8.89 5.44 0.54
C MET A 17 8.48 6.79 1.13
N GLN A 18 7.95 6.83 2.33
CA GLN A 18 7.61 8.07 3.02
C GLN A 18 8.84 8.92 3.31
N GLU A 19 9.95 8.30 3.70
CA GLU A 19 11.21 8.99 3.94
C GLU A 19 11.80 9.56 2.65
N ASP A 20 11.77 8.82 1.55
CA ASP A 20 12.22 9.29 0.24
C ASP A 20 11.37 10.47 -0.26
N LEU A 21 10.05 10.37 -0.09
CA LEU A 21 9.14 11.45 -0.46
C LEU A 21 9.39 12.71 0.37
N ALA A 22 9.63 12.55 1.67
CA ALA A 22 9.96 13.68 2.54
C ALA A 22 11.22 14.41 2.07
N ARG A 23 12.24 13.69 1.59
CA ARG A 23 13.42 14.30 1.00
C ARG A 23 13.11 15.07 -0.28
N ALA A 24 12.26 14.51 -1.14
CA ALA A 24 11.85 15.17 -2.38
C ALA A 24 11.07 16.47 -2.13
N THR A 25 10.32 16.57 -1.05
CA THR A 25 9.60 17.80 -0.67
C THR A 25 10.54 18.93 -0.23
N ARG A 26 11.84 18.66 -0.14
CA ARG A 26 12.87 19.66 0.21
C ARG A 26 13.87 19.90 -0.92
N ALA A 27 13.60 19.36 -2.09
CA ALA A 27 14.52 19.40 -3.23
C ALA A 27 14.59 20.78 -3.91
N GLY A 28 13.62 21.66 -3.67
CA GLY A 28 13.47 22.91 -4.39
C GLY A 28 12.86 22.71 -5.78
N GLY A 29 12.53 23.81 -6.45
CA GLY A 29 12.05 23.82 -7.82
C GLY A 29 10.73 23.08 -8.05
N GLU A 30 10.56 22.61 -9.26
CA GLU A 30 9.36 21.87 -9.67
C GLU A 30 9.29 20.47 -9.02
N THR A 31 10.44 19.87 -8.72
CA THR A 31 10.51 18.59 -7.99
C THR A 31 9.83 18.71 -6.63
N GLU A 32 10.13 19.75 -5.87
CA GLU A 32 9.51 19.98 -4.56
C GLU A 32 7.99 20.15 -4.68
N LYS A 33 7.53 20.95 -5.62
CA LYS A 33 6.10 21.17 -5.87
C LYS A 33 5.38 19.86 -6.21
N ALA A 34 5.98 19.07 -7.11
CA ALA A 34 5.41 17.80 -7.51
C ALA A 34 5.39 16.80 -6.35
N ALA A 35 6.44 16.78 -5.52
CA ALA A 35 6.51 15.92 -4.34
C ALA A 35 5.40 16.24 -3.33
N TRP A 36 5.09 17.52 -3.11
CA TRP A 36 3.97 17.90 -2.24
C TRP A 36 2.62 17.44 -2.79
N GLN A 37 2.43 17.45 -4.11
CA GLN A 37 1.21 16.92 -4.72
C GLN A 37 1.07 15.41 -4.48
N VAL A 38 2.17 14.67 -4.60
CA VAL A 38 2.19 13.22 -4.27
C VAL A 38 1.82 13.01 -2.80
N THR A 39 2.42 13.77 -1.88
CA THR A 39 2.16 13.66 -0.44
C THR A 39 0.67 13.80 -0.12
N ARG A 40 0.00 14.76 -0.74
CA ARG A 40 -1.42 15.03 -0.49
C ARG A 40 -2.34 13.86 -0.85
N VAL A 41 -2.04 13.14 -1.92
CA VAL A 41 -2.87 12.02 -2.38
C VAL A 41 -2.42 10.69 -1.81
N LEU A 42 -1.14 10.56 -1.51
CA LEU A 42 -0.55 9.30 -1.04
C LEU A 42 -0.83 9.00 0.43
N PHE A 43 -0.63 9.95 1.34
CA PHE A 43 -0.70 9.70 2.78
C PHE A 43 -2.08 9.22 3.25
N PRO A 44 -3.20 9.84 2.85
CA PRO A 44 -4.51 9.31 3.23
C PRO A 44 -4.76 7.89 2.69
N HIS A 45 -4.24 7.60 1.51
CA HIS A 45 -4.34 6.29 0.88
C HIS A 45 -3.56 5.23 1.66
N VAL A 46 -2.30 5.51 1.98
CA VAL A 46 -1.44 4.59 2.76
C VAL A 46 -2.04 4.32 4.13
N TYR A 47 -2.62 5.32 4.77
CA TYR A 47 -3.31 5.15 6.05
C TYR A 47 -4.42 4.10 5.95
N ARG A 48 -5.25 4.18 4.90
CA ARG A 48 -6.31 3.18 4.68
C ARG A 48 -5.76 1.79 4.36
N GLU A 49 -4.70 1.71 3.57
CA GLU A 49 -4.06 0.42 3.30
C GLU A 49 -3.58 -0.25 4.58
N GLU A 50 -2.93 0.49 5.46
CA GLU A 50 -2.43 -0.04 6.73
C GLU A 50 -3.56 -0.44 7.66
N GLU A 51 -4.72 0.19 7.54
CA GLU A 51 -5.87 -0.08 8.40
C GLU A 51 -6.61 -1.36 8.02
N PHE A 52 -6.87 -1.60 6.73
CA PHE A 52 -7.69 -2.74 6.33
C PHE A 52 -7.12 -3.61 5.19
N ALA A 53 -6.24 -3.09 4.34
CA ALA A 53 -5.71 -3.88 3.23
C ALA A 53 -4.52 -4.76 3.63
N MET A 54 -3.62 -4.24 4.46
CA MET A 54 -2.41 -4.95 4.86
C MET A 54 -2.60 -6.00 5.96
N PRO A 55 -3.41 -5.76 7.01
CA PRO A 55 -3.53 -6.73 8.10
C PRO A 55 -3.94 -8.14 7.66
N PRO A 56 -4.87 -8.35 6.72
CA PRO A 56 -5.19 -9.69 6.25
C PRO A 56 -4.00 -10.42 5.64
N LEU A 57 -3.08 -9.69 4.99
CA LEU A 57 -1.91 -10.27 4.35
C LEU A 57 -0.92 -10.88 5.36
N LEU A 58 -0.95 -10.44 6.61
CA LEU A 58 -0.12 -10.99 7.68
C LEU A 58 -0.47 -12.45 7.98
N LEU A 59 -1.66 -12.89 7.64
CA LEU A 59 -2.11 -14.28 7.83
C LEU A 59 -1.63 -15.22 6.72
N LEU A 60 -1.18 -14.71 5.59
CA LEU A 60 -0.82 -15.54 4.44
C LEU A 60 0.15 -16.67 4.78
N PRO A 61 1.26 -16.44 5.52
CA PRO A 61 2.17 -17.55 5.85
C PRO A 61 1.51 -18.66 6.67
N ARG A 62 0.65 -18.31 7.61
CA ARG A 62 -0.09 -19.28 8.43
C ARG A 62 -1.11 -20.04 7.59
N LEU A 63 -1.89 -19.33 6.78
CA LEU A 63 -2.89 -19.94 5.91
C LEU A 63 -2.24 -20.84 4.86
N ALA A 64 -1.08 -20.46 4.33
CA ALA A 64 -0.33 -21.28 3.37
C ALA A 64 0.14 -22.61 3.98
N ARG A 65 0.34 -22.67 5.29
CA ARG A 65 0.67 -23.89 6.02
C ARG A 65 -0.58 -24.72 6.41
N GLY A 66 -1.76 -24.26 6.03
CA GLY A 66 -3.03 -24.91 6.39
C GLY A 66 -3.51 -24.59 7.80
N GLU A 67 -2.94 -23.56 8.44
CA GLU A 67 -3.27 -23.18 9.80
C GLU A 67 -4.43 -22.20 9.80
N VAL A 68 -5.60 -22.64 10.25
CA VAL A 68 -6.81 -21.80 10.40
C VAL A 68 -7.29 -21.90 11.84
N THR A 69 -7.39 -20.77 12.53
CA THR A 69 -7.81 -20.72 13.93
C THR A 69 -9.02 -19.79 14.09
N PRO A 70 -9.91 -20.04 15.10
CA PRO A 70 -11.12 -19.24 15.27
C PRO A 70 -10.87 -17.75 15.51
N ASP A 71 -9.72 -17.37 16.08
CA ASP A 71 -9.35 -15.97 16.31
C ASP A 71 -9.13 -15.19 15.00
N MET A 72 -8.87 -15.88 13.89
CA MET A 72 -8.74 -15.24 12.58
C MET A 72 -10.07 -14.64 12.08
N GLU A 73 -11.20 -15.03 12.67
CA GLU A 73 -12.51 -14.46 12.31
C GLU A 73 -12.53 -12.93 12.41
N SER A 74 -11.78 -12.37 13.35
CA SER A 74 -11.70 -10.91 13.53
C SER A 74 -11.19 -10.17 12.30
N ILE A 75 -10.42 -10.86 11.44
CA ILE A 75 -9.89 -10.25 10.21
C ILE A 75 -10.97 -10.07 9.14
N LEU A 76 -12.09 -10.78 9.23
CA LEU A 76 -13.17 -10.70 8.24
C LEU A 76 -13.77 -9.30 8.13
N THR A 77 -13.81 -8.54 9.23
CA THR A 77 -14.25 -7.14 9.20
C THR A 77 -13.38 -6.33 8.25
N LYS A 78 -12.06 -6.52 8.33
CA LYS A 78 -11.09 -5.79 7.47
C LYS A 78 -11.19 -6.23 6.02
N THR A 79 -11.31 -7.52 5.75
CA THR A 79 -11.42 -8.02 4.37
C THR A 79 -12.72 -7.60 3.70
N GLU A 80 -13.82 -7.52 4.45
CA GLU A 80 -15.08 -7.01 3.92
C GLU A 80 -14.98 -5.50 3.60
N ILE A 81 -14.31 -4.73 4.44
CA ILE A 81 -14.04 -3.32 4.16
C ILE A 81 -13.18 -3.20 2.91
N MET A 82 -12.10 -4.00 2.78
CA MET A 82 -11.25 -3.98 1.61
C MET A 82 -12.03 -4.29 0.32
N LYS A 83 -12.90 -5.29 0.38
CA LYS A 83 -13.75 -5.67 -0.76
C LYS A 83 -14.68 -4.53 -1.18
N ALA A 84 -15.30 -3.85 -0.21
CA ALA A 84 -16.19 -2.72 -0.46
C ALA A 84 -15.45 -1.48 -0.97
N GLU A 85 -14.24 -1.23 -0.44
CA GLU A 85 -13.43 -0.06 -0.75
C GLU A 85 -12.55 -0.21 -1.99
N LEU A 86 -12.49 -1.41 -2.59
CA LEU A 86 -11.60 -1.66 -3.73
C LEU A 86 -11.76 -0.65 -4.86
N PRO A 87 -12.99 -0.30 -5.32
CA PRO A 87 -13.13 0.69 -6.39
C PRO A 87 -12.53 2.04 -6.02
N ARG A 88 -12.68 2.47 -4.77
CA ARG A 88 -12.10 3.71 -4.26
C ARG A 88 -10.58 3.65 -4.22
N MET A 89 -10.02 2.52 -3.73
CA MET A 89 -8.57 2.32 -3.67
C MET A 89 -7.96 2.39 -5.06
N LEU A 90 -8.60 1.79 -6.06
CA LEU A 90 -8.15 1.85 -7.45
C LEU A 90 -8.24 3.26 -8.04
N ALA A 91 -9.28 4.02 -7.70
CA ALA A 91 -9.42 5.41 -8.13
C ALA A 91 -8.33 6.29 -7.50
N GLU A 92 -8.01 6.07 -6.23
CA GLU A 92 -6.93 6.76 -5.53
C GLU A 92 -5.57 6.46 -6.17
N HIS A 93 -5.34 5.21 -6.58
CA HIS A 93 -4.11 4.84 -7.31
C HIS A 93 -3.96 5.63 -8.61
N LYS A 94 -5.03 5.85 -9.35
CA LYS A 94 -4.97 6.66 -10.58
C LYS A 94 -4.49 8.07 -10.29
N ALA A 95 -5.00 8.69 -9.23
CA ALA A 95 -4.58 10.03 -8.82
C ALA A 95 -3.12 10.03 -8.35
N ILE A 96 -2.72 9.02 -7.59
CA ILE A 96 -1.33 8.86 -7.12
C ILE A 96 -0.38 8.69 -8.30
N VAL A 97 -0.69 7.82 -9.25
CA VAL A 97 0.15 7.57 -10.43
C VAL A 97 0.28 8.84 -11.27
N THR A 98 -0.80 9.60 -11.44
CA THR A 98 -0.78 10.89 -12.14
C THR A 98 0.19 11.86 -11.46
N ALA A 99 0.12 11.97 -10.13
CA ALA A 99 1.02 12.84 -9.36
C ALA A 99 2.47 12.35 -9.44
N LEU A 100 2.70 11.04 -9.37
CA LEU A 100 4.04 10.45 -9.48
C LEU A 100 4.67 10.65 -10.84
N ARG A 101 3.89 10.62 -11.92
CA ARG A 101 4.40 10.91 -13.27
C ARG A 101 4.87 12.36 -13.38
N LYS A 102 4.17 13.29 -12.73
CA LYS A 102 4.61 14.68 -12.67
C LYS A 102 5.91 14.83 -11.88
N LEU A 103 6.03 14.11 -10.76
CA LEU A 103 7.28 14.08 -9.99
C LEU A 103 8.42 13.51 -10.83
N LEU A 104 8.18 12.42 -11.54
CA LEU A 104 9.17 11.80 -12.43
C LEU A 104 9.65 12.80 -13.49
N GLN A 105 8.74 13.49 -14.13
CA GLN A 105 9.07 14.50 -15.15
C GLN A 105 9.90 15.65 -14.56
N ALA A 106 9.46 16.20 -13.44
CA ALA A 106 10.15 17.31 -12.78
C ALA A 106 11.55 16.90 -12.30
N ALA A 107 11.66 15.75 -11.64
CA ALA A 107 12.94 15.25 -11.14
C ALA A 107 13.91 14.95 -12.29
N THR A 108 13.43 14.38 -13.38
CA THR A 108 14.25 14.13 -14.58
C THR A 108 14.75 15.44 -15.18
N ALA A 109 13.86 16.42 -15.36
CA ALA A 109 14.21 17.72 -15.94
C ALA A 109 15.21 18.50 -15.08
N GLU A 110 15.13 18.36 -13.77
CA GLU A 110 16.00 19.06 -12.82
C GLU A 110 17.24 18.27 -12.42
N GLY A 111 17.45 17.10 -13.02
CA GLY A 111 18.65 16.29 -12.80
C GLY A 111 18.67 15.51 -11.47
N HIS A 112 17.53 15.28 -10.86
CA HIS A 112 17.39 14.50 -9.61
C HIS A 112 17.11 13.03 -9.93
N ALA A 113 18.13 12.30 -10.39
CA ALA A 113 17.98 10.90 -10.80
C ALA A 113 17.44 9.99 -9.70
N GLY A 114 17.82 10.24 -8.44
CA GLY A 114 17.33 9.47 -7.30
C GLY A 114 15.81 9.62 -7.08
N PHE A 115 15.30 10.82 -7.18
CA PHE A 115 13.86 11.08 -7.04
C PHE A 115 13.07 10.57 -8.24
N ALA A 116 13.66 10.64 -9.44
CA ALA A 116 13.05 10.05 -10.64
C ALA A 116 12.93 8.52 -10.49
N SER A 117 13.99 7.85 -10.04
CA SER A 117 13.98 6.41 -9.77
C SER A 117 12.95 6.04 -8.69
N PHE A 118 12.89 6.82 -7.64
CA PHE A 118 11.88 6.64 -6.57
C PHE A 118 10.45 6.71 -7.12
N ALA A 119 10.15 7.72 -7.93
CA ALA A 119 8.82 7.87 -8.52
C ALA A 119 8.44 6.67 -9.38
N GLN A 120 9.36 6.15 -10.20
CA GLN A 120 9.13 4.95 -11.01
C GLN A 120 8.85 3.72 -10.15
N LYS A 121 9.64 3.52 -9.09
CA LYS A 121 9.46 2.38 -8.18
C LYS A 121 8.10 2.44 -7.49
N LEU A 122 7.66 3.63 -7.11
CA LEU A 122 6.36 3.78 -6.44
C LEU A 122 5.19 3.55 -7.40
N ILE A 123 5.33 3.93 -8.67
CA ILE A 123 4.34 3.58 -9.71
C ILE A 123 4.23 2.06 -9.85
N GLN A 124 5.36 1.35 -9.92
CA GLN A 124 5.40 -0.11 -10.00
C GLN A 124 4.81 -0.76 -8.75
N HIS A 125 5.08 -0.19 -7.57
CA HIS A 125 4.52 -0.66 -6.32
C HIS A 125 2.99 -0.57 -6.31
N ALA A 126 2.42 0.53 -6.80
CA ALA A 126 0.97 0.68 -6.92
C ALA A 126 0.37 -0.39 -7.84
N GLN A 127 1.03 -0.69 -8.95
CA GLN A 127 0.59 -1.75 -9.86
C GLN A 127 0.63 -3.12 -9.19
N MET A 128 1.68 -3.43 -8.46
CA MET A 128 1.82 -4.68 -7.73
C MET A 128 0.72 -4.84 -6.67
N GLU A 129 0.36 -3.76 -5.99
CA GLU A 129 -0.76 -3.78 -5.05
C GLU A 129 -2.08 -4.13 -5.73
N GLU A 130 -2.36 -3.51 -6.87
CA GLU A 130 -3.60 -3.78 -7.62
C GLU A 130 -3.68 -5.21 -8.15
N GLU A 131 -2.58 -5.74 -8.66
CA GLU A 131 -2.55 -7.04 -9.30
C GLU A 131 -2.41 -8.20 -8.31
N ILE A 132 -1.78 -7.97 -7.17
CA ILE A 132 -1.41 -9.04 -6.23
C ILE A 132 -1.94 -8.80 -4.84
N LEU A 133 -1.59 -7.67 -4.21
CA LEU A 133 -1.85 -7.50 -2.77
C LEU A 133 -3.33 -7.29 -2.45
N TYR A 134 -4.03 -6.47 -3.20
CA TYR A 134 -5.45 -6.25 -2.97
C TYR A 134 -6.28 -7.51 -3.24
N PRO A 135 -6.10 -8.20 -4.37
CA PRO A 135 -6.77 -9.50 -4.56
C PRO A 135 -6.43 -10.51 -3.48
N ALA A 136 -5.16 -10.60 -3.06
CA ALA A 136 -4.75 -11.52 -2.00
C ALA A 136 -5.42 -11.21 -0.67
N SER A 137 -5.51 -9.93 -0.30
CA SER A 137 -6.20 -9.48 0.92
C SER A 137 -7.66 -9.91 0.92
N ILE A 138 -8.37 -9.69 -0.18
CA ILE A 138 -9.77 -10.11 -0.33
C ILE A 138 -9.89 -11.63 -0.27
N LEU A 139 -8.99 -12.36 -0.93
CA LEU A 139 -8.99 -13.83 -0.93
C LEU A 139 -8.76 -14.42 0.46
N VAL A 140 -7.96 -13.79 1.30
CA VAL A 140 -7.81 -14.20 2.70
C VAL A 140 -9.18 -14.25 3.36
N GLY A 141 -10.00 -13.22 3.17
CA GLY A 141 -11.35 -13.19 3.73
C GLY A 141 -12.25 -14.28 3.17
N GLU A 142 -12.25 -14.46 1.86
CA GLU A 142 -13.07 -15.49 1.20
C GLU A 142 -12.67 -16.91 1.66
N TYR A 143 -11.36 -17.16 1.77
CA TYR A 143 -10.84 -18.44 2.27
C TYR A 143 -11.26 -18.69 3.71
N LEU A 144 -11.13 -17.67 4.58
CA LEU A 144 -11.53 -17.79 5.99
C LEU A 144 -13.04 -18.04 6.14
N LYS A 145 -13.87 -17.39 5.33
CA LYS A 145 -15.33 -17.65 5.34
C LYS A 145 -15.62 -19.12 5.06
N LEU A 146 -14.97 -19.70 4.05
CA LEU A 146 -15.15 -21.12 3.71
C LEU A 146 -14.68 -22.02 4.84
N LYS A 147 -13.51 -21.77 5.41
CA LYS A 147 -12.92 -22.63 6.45
C LYS A 147 -13.60 -22.51 7.80
N LEU A 148 -14.14 -21.34 8.13
CA LEU A 148 -14.82 -21.09 9.40
C LEU A 148 -16.35 -21.30 9.31
N GLY A 149 -16.86 -21.68 8.13
CA GLY A 149 -18.29 -21.89 7.93
C GLY A 149 -19.10 -20.60 7.95
N LYS A 150 -18.53 -19.48 7.51
CA LYS A 150 -19.20 -18.19 7.40
C LYS A 150 -19.69 -17.94 5.98
N THR A 151 -20.78 -17.20 5.84
CA THR A 151 -21.35 -16.81 4.55
C THR A 151 -21.24 -15.32 4.28
#